data_11af198c861eecd51d33e5e520e42d74
#
_entry.id   11af198c861eecd51d33e5e520e42d74
#
_cell.length_a   1.000
_cell.length_b   1.000
_cell.length_c   1.000
_cell.angle_alpha   90.00
_cell.angle_beta   90.00
_cell.angle_gamma   90.00
#
_symmetry.space_group_name_H-M   'P 1'
#
loop_
_entity.id
_entity.type
_entity.pdbx_description
1 polymer ?
#
loop_
_entity_poly.entity_id
_entity_poly.type
_entity_poly.pdbx_seq_one_letter_code
_entity_poly.pdbx_strand_id
1 'polypeptide(L)'
;MKHNRGGILIAVLLLVIAVAVAGIVYYVLRITQTGPATATGGVEPTEPSSSAAPTGAPETDAPTETEAPTETTSPEELAAQEILDGMTLDEKLCQLFVVTPDALTGLSPATAAGDATREALERTPVGGLVYFAQNIVSAEQVTQMLQTTQSYSKLPLLLGVDEEGGRVSRLSGVGLTDVLDPMATYGAAGDTAAVEAMGKKLGGQVKGAGFNVDFAPV
;
A
#
# COMPACT_ATOMS: atom_id res chain seq x y z
N MET A 1 21.76 -55.65 13.42
CA MET A 1 20.95 -55.05 12.32
C MET A 1 20.97 -53.56 12.48
N LYS A 2 21.84 -52.83 11.72
CA LYS A 2 21.85 -51.36 11.72
C LYS A 2 20.67 -50.86 10.89
N HIS A 3 19.66 -50.28 11.55
CA HIS A 3 18.51 -49.65 10.87
C HIS A 3 19.02 -48.50 10.00
N ASN A 4 18.68 -48.54 8.71
CA ASN A 4 19.03 -47.55 7.72
C ASN A 4 18.17 -46.26 7.88
N ARG A 5 18.37 -45.55 9.01
CA ARG A 5 17.62 -44.31 9.34
C ARG A 5 17.81 -43.21 8.30
N GLY A 6 18.98 -43.20 7.61
CA GLY A 6 19.25 -42.21 6.54
C GLY A 6 18.38 -42.43 5.30
N GLY A 7 18.15 -43.68 4.89
CA GLY A 7 17.32 -43.99 3.72
C GLY A 7 15.84 -43.62 3.95
N ILE A 8 15.33 -43.81 5.18
CA ILE A 8 13.96 -43.44 5.53
C ILE A 8 13.77 -41.93 5.53
N LEU A 9 14.73 -41.18 6.06
CA LEU A 9 14.70 -39.70 6.07
C LEU A 9 14.72 -39.12 4.64
N ILE A 10 15.54 -39.68 3.76
CA ILE A 10 15.58 -39.27 2.34
C ILE A 10 14.27 -39.60 1.64
N ALA A 11 13.70 -40.79 1.86
CA ALA A 11 12.41 -41.16 1.28
C ALA A 11 11.25 -40.24 1.72
N VAL A 12 11.21 -39.88 3.02
CA VAL A 12 10.22 -38.93 3.54
C VAL A 12 10.40 -37.54 2.95
N LEU A 13 11.63 -37.06 2.85
CA LEU A 13 11.92 -35.76 2.24
C LEU A 13 11.48 -35.72 0.77
N LEU A 14 11.77 -36.75 0.00
CA LEU A 14 11.35 -36.83 -1.41
C LEU A 14 9.83 -36.89 -1.56
N LEU A 15 9.14 -37.58 -0.65
CA LEU A 15 7.67 -37.61 -0.62
C LEU A 15 7.08 -36.23 -0.34
N VAL A 16 7.62 -35.49 0.62
CA VAL A 16 7.18 -34.11 0.94
C VAL A 16 7.39 -33.17 -0.24
N ILE A 17 8.53 -33.27 -0.89
CA ILE A 17 8.82 -32.47 -2.11
C ILE A 17 7.83 -32.83 -3.23
N ALA A 18 7.54 -34.10 -3.45
CA ALA A 18 6.62 -34.53 -4.49
C ALA A 18 5.18 -34.01 -4.24
N VAL A 19 4.72 -34.03 -2.98
CA VAL A 19 3.41 -33.49 -2.58
C VAL A 19 3.36 -31.97 -2.78
N ALA A 20 4.42 -31.25 -2.41
CA ALA A 20 4.50 -29.79 -2.59
C ALA A 20 4.47 -29.41 -4.09
N VAL A 21 5.22 -30.12 -4.93
CA VAL A 21 5.22 -29.90 -6.39
C VAL A 21 3.86 -30.19 -7.01
N ALA A 22 3.21 -31.29 -6.60
CA ALA A 22 1.86 -31.63 -7.07
C ALA A 22 0.84 -30.55 -6.67
N GLY A 23 0.93 -30.00 -5.45
CA GLY A 23 0.10 -28.90 -4.97
C GLY A 23 0.28 -27.63 -5.80
N ILE A 24 1.52 -27.27 -6.11
CA ILE A 24 1.83 -26.09 -6.95
C ILE A 24 1.30 -26.29 -8.38
N VAL A 25 1.51 -27.44 -8.99
CA VAL A 25 0.99 -27.76 -10.33
C VAL A 25 -0.54 -27.70 -10.36
N TYR A 26 -1.21 -28.30 -9.36
CA TYR A 26 -2.67 -28.23 -9.24
C TYR A 26 -3.17 -26.78 -9.12
N TYR A 27 -2.50 -25.97 -8.29
CA TYR A 27 -2.85 -24.56 -8.10
C TYR A 27 -2.69 -23.74 -9.38
N VAL A 28 -1.58 -23.92 -10.11
CA VAL A 28 -1.32 -23.26 -11.39
C VAL A 28 -2.35 -23.67 -12.44
N LEU A 29 -2.66 -24.96 -12.57
CA LEU A 29 -3.67 -25.44 -13.50
C LEU A 29 -5.06 -24.91 -13.19
N ARG A 30 -5.40 -24.72 -11.92
CA ARG A 30 -6.68 -24.17 -11.52
C ARG A 30 -6.83 -22.67 -11.87
N ILE A 31 -5.75 -21.90 -11.72
CA ILE A 31 -5.73 -20.48 -12.10
C ILE A 31 -5.84 -20.31 -13.61
N THR A 32 -5.20 -21.17 -14.40
CA THR A 32 -5.25 -21.09 -15.87
C THR A 32 -6.59 -21.56 -16.46
N GLN A 33 -7.42 -22.28 -15.70
CA GLN A 33 -8.76 -22.70 -16.12
C GLN A 33 -9.88 -21.69 -15.79
N THR A 34 -9.62 -20.70 -14.93
CA THR A 34 -10.52 -19.58 -14.71
C THR A 34 -10.18 -18.44 -15.67
N GLY A 35 -10.52 -18.62 -16.94
CA GLY A 35 -10.50 -17.55 -17.94
C GLY A 35 -11.56 -16.49 -17.59
N PRO A 36 -11.36 -15.22 -18.02
CA PRO A 36 -12.29 -14.16 -17.71
C PRO A 36 -13.67 -14.46 -18.34
N ALA A 37 -14.72 -14.38 -17.53
CA ALA A 37 -16.10 -14.47 -18.00
C ALA A 37 -16.36 -13.33 -18.98
N THR A 38 -16.54 -13.67 -20.24
CA THR A 38 -16.99 -12.76 -21.29
C THR A 38 -18.45 -12.38 -21.01
N ALA A 39 -18.67 -11.18 -20.47
CA ALA A 39 -19.99 -10.58 -20.45
C ALA A 39 -20.27 -9.99 -21.85
N THR A 40 -20.98 -10.77 -22.67
CA THR A 40 -21.61 -10.28 -23.89
C THR A 40 -22.90 -9.53 -23.51
N GLY A 41 -22.79 -8.23 -23.39
CA GLY A 41 -23.89 -7.30 -23.39
C GLY A 41 -23.70 -6.35 -24.56
N GLY A 42 -24.35 -6.67 -25.72
CA GLY A 42 -24.34 -5.80 -26.88
C GLY A 42 -25.15 -4.54 -26.59
N VAL A 43 -24.51 -3.40 -26.75
CA VAL A 43 -25.21 -2.11 -26.92
C VAL A 43 -24.85 -1.63 -28.32
N GLU A 44 -25.86 -1.61 -29.16
CA GLU A 44 -25.87 -1.11 -30.56
C GLU A 44 -25.61 0.40 -30.52
N PRO A 45 -24.70 0.98 -31.34
CA PRO A 45 -24.52 2.41 -31.41
C PRO A 45 -25.60 3.03 -32.31
N THR A 46 -26.49 3.82 -31.74
CA THR A 46 -27.38 4.72 -32.47
C THR A 46 -26.59 5.93 -32.97
N GLU A 47 -26.56 6.08 -34.29
CA GLU A 47 -26.07 7.28 -34.97
C GLU A 47 -26.96 8.51 -34.66
N PRO A 48 -26.41 9.69 -34.43
CA PRO A 48 -27.21 10.93 -34.42
C PRO A 48 -27.37 11.48 -35.83
N SER A 49 -28.63 11.59 -36.19
CA SER A 49 -29.14 12.25 -37.40
C SER A 49 -28.68 13.71 -37.52
N SER A 50 -28.17 14.03 -38.69
CA SER A 50 -27.94 15.36 -39.21
C SER A 50 -29.21 16.21 -39.34
N SER A 51 -29.20 17.43 -38.76
CA SER A 51 -30.10 18.50 -39.23
C SER A 51 -29.51 19.87 -39.00
N ALA A 52 -29.28 20.54 -40.14
CA ALA A 52 -29.37 21.97 -40.43
C ALA A 52 -28.57 23.00 -39.61
N ALA A 53 -27.69 23.66 -40.33
CA ALA A 53 -27.12 24.94 -39.97
C ALA A 53 -28.13 26.09 -40.00
N PRO A 54 -27.97 27.13 -39.23
CA PRO A 54 -28.11 28.49 -39.77
C PRO A 54 -26.83 29.30 -39.67
N THR A 55 -26.60 29.97 -40.77
CA THR A 55 -25.62 31.01 -41.05
C THR A 55 -25.83 32.21 -40.10
N GLY A 56 -24.72 32.69 -39.48
CA GLY A 56 -24.71 33.92 -38.72
C GLY A 56 -23.35 34.08 -38.04
N ALA A 57 -22.39 34.70 -38.69
CA ALA A 57 -21.15 35.10 -38.09
C ALA A 57 -21.38 36.36 -37.25
N PRO A 58 -20.81 36.43 -36.05
CA PRO A 58 -20.31 37.67 -35.49
C PRO A 58 -18.77 37.64 -35.40
N GLU A 59 -18.22 38.82 -35.54
CA GLU A 59 -16.82 39.17 -35.61
C GLU A 59 -15.99 38.60 -34.46
N THR A 60 -14.80 38.18 -34.86
CA THR A 60 -13.75 37.68 -34.03
C THR A 60 -13.16 38.80 -33.16
N ASP A 61 -13.49 38.79 -31.88
CA ASP A 61 -12.61 39.38 -30.88
C ASP A 61 -11.43 38.42 -30.66
N ALA A 62 -10.23 38.96 -30.86
CA ALA A 62 -8.99 38.25 -30.61
C ALA A 62 -8.95 37.76 -29.14
N PRO A 63 -8.51 36.52 -28.89
CA PRO A 63 -8.33 36.06 -27.50
C PRO A 63 -7.26 36.95 -26.86
N THR A 64 -7.68 37.66 -25.81
CA THR A 64 -6.75 38.27 -24.85
C THR A 64 -5.90 37.13 -24.29
N GLU A 65 -4.61 37.19 -24.56
CA GLU A 65 -3.60 36.29 -24.00
C GLU A 65 -3.72 36.38 -22.47
N THR A 66 -4.39 35.39 -21.87
CA THR A 66 -4.42 35.25 -20.42
C THR A 66 -3.02 34.86 -20.00
N GLU A 67 -2.29 35.80 -19.40
CA GLU A 67 -1.00 35.51 -18.78
C GLU A 67 -1.18 34.29 -17.87
N ALA A 68 -0.38 33.24 -18.13
CA ALA A 68 -0.32 32.06 -17.27
C ALA A 68 0.02 32.54 -15.84
N PRO A 69 -0.64 32.02 -14.81
CA PRO A 69 -0.31 32.36 -13.43
C PRO A 69 1.18 32.08 -13.23
N THR A 70 1.93 33.06 -12.79
CA THR A 70 3.33 32.86 -12.36
C THR A 70 3.26 31.97 -11.14
N GLU A 71 3.55 30.67 -11.30
CA GLU A 71 3.63 29.71 -10.21
C GLU A 71 4.75 30.17 -9.27
N THR A 72 4.38 30.79 -8.18
CA THR A 72 5.33 31.11 -7.10
C THR A 72 5.61 29.81 -6.38
N THR A 73 6.79 29.20 -6.59
CA THR A 73 7.24 27.99 -5.89
C THR A 73 7.14 28.20 -4.38
N SER A 74 6.45 27.29 -3.69
CA SER A 74 6.27 27.40 -2.24
C SER A 74 7.60 27.14 -1.49
N PRO A 75 7.75 27.60 -0.25
CA PRO A 75 8.92 27.28 0.58
C PRO A 75 9.15 25.77 0.73
N GLU A 76 8.06 25.01 0.80
CA GLU A 76 8.09 23.53 0.91
C GLU A 76 8.64 22.90 -0.38
N GLU A 77 8.24 23.39 -1.54
CA GLU A 77 8.76 22.92 -2.84
C GLU A 77 10.23 23.22 -3.00
N LEU A 78 10.67 24.42 -2.57
CA LEU A 78 12.10 24.78 -2.59
C LEU A 78 12.93 23.87 -1.68
N ALA A 79 12.43 23.56 -0.48
CA ALA A 79 13.10 22.64 0.45
C ALA A 79 13.15 21.20 -0.12
N ALA A 80 12.07 20.75 -0.75
CA ALA A 80 12.05 19.44 -1.41
C ALA A 80 13.04 19.38 -2.58
N GLN A 81 13.14 20.44 -3.38
CA GLN A 81 14.09 20.51 -4.47
C GLN A 81 15.55 20.48 -3.98
N GLU A 82 15.87 21.19 -2.91
CA GLU A 82 17.21 21.15 -2.29
C GLU A 82 17.60 19.74 -1.86
N ILE A 83 16.65 19.01 -1.22
CA ILE A 83 16.88 17.61 -0.85
C ILE A 83 17.12 16.76 -2.09
N LEU A 84 16.26 16.88 -3.11
CA LEU A 84 16.39 16.14 -4.37
C LEU A 84 17.70 16.40 -5.09
N ASP A 85 18.19 17.63 -5.09
CA ASP A 85 19.45 18.00 -5.74
C ASP A 85 20.68 17.36 -5.04
N GLY A 86 20.56 17.10 -3.74
CA GLY A 86 21.60 16.42 -2.96
C GLY A 86 21.58 14.88 -3.08
N MET A 87 20.53 14.28 -3.67
CA MET A 87 20.38 12.82 -3.77
C MET A 87 21.02 12.26 -5.04
N THR A 88 21.63 11.07 -4.89
CA THR A 88 22.02 10.22 -6.02
C THR A 88 20.79 9.65 -6.75
N LEU A 89 20.97 9.15 -7.98
CA LEU A 89 19.89 8.48 -8.72
C LEU A 89 19.35 7.26 -7.96
N ASP A 90 20.24 6.45 -7.36
CA ASP A 90 19.83 5.26 -6.61
C ASP A 90 19.00 5.64 -5.38
N GLU A 91 19.37 6.68 -4.65
CA GLU A 91 18.57 7.20 -3.52
C GLU A 91 17.20 7.69 -4.00
N LYS A 92 17.14 8.44 -5.11
CA LYS A 92 15.87 8.89 -5.71
C LYS A 92 14.98 7.72 -6.09
N LEU A 93 15.55 6.68 -6.71
CA LEU A 93 14.81 5.47 -7.08
C LEU A 93 14.30 4.74 -5.83
N CYS A 94 15.12 4.60 -4.80
CA CYS A 94 14.71 3.96 -3.55
C CYS A 94 13.51 4.67 -2.89
N GLN A 95 13.45 6.00 -2.95
CA GLN A 95 12.35 6.78 -2.39
C GLN A 95 10.98 6.51 -3.05
N LEU A 96 10.94 5.91 -4.23
CA LEU A 96 9.70 5.53 -4.90
C LEU A 96 9.07 4.24 -4.36
N PHE A 97 9.76 3.53 -3.46
CA PHE A 97 9.30 2.26 -2.93
C PHE A 97 8.79 2.37 -1.51
N VAL A 98 7.61 1.76 -1.28
CA VAL A 98 7.10 1.40 0.04
C VAL A 98 7.14 -0.12 0.13
N VAL A 99 7.89 -0.65 1.08
CA VAL A 99 8.14 -2.09 1.23
C VAL A 99 7.75 -2.58 2.63
N THR A 100 7.72 -3.89 2.86
CA THR A 100 7.53 -4.41 4.21
C THR A 100 8.85 -4.42 4.99
N PRO A 101 8.82 -4.36 6.34
CA PRO A 101 10.02 -4.56 7.15
C PRO A 101 10.73 -5.89 6.85
N ASP A 102 9.94 -6.94 6.58
CA ASP A 102 10.44 -8.26 6.20
C ASP A 102 11.24 -8.22 4.89
N ALA A 103 10.71 -7.57 3.87
CA ALA A 103 11.41 -7.44 2.58
C ALA A 103 12.65 -6.58 2.67
N LEU A 104 12.62 -5.51 3.47
CA LEU A 104 13.75 -4.61 3.67
C LEU A 104 14.91 -5.31 4.37
N THR A 105 14.62 -6.06 5.44
CA THR A 105 15.64 -6.67 6.31
C THR A 105 16.02 -8.09 5.94
N GLY A 106 15.18 -8.80 5.19
CA GLY A 106 15.29 -10.24 4.95
C GLY A 106 14.89 -11.10 6.16
N LEU A 107 14.39 -10.51 7.24
CA LEU A 107 13.87 -11.22 8.43
C LEU A 107 12.36 -11.39 8.30
N SER A 108 11.82 -12.55 8.69
CA SER A 108 10.38 -12.80 8.63
C SER A 108 9.93 -13.72 9.77
N PRO A 109 8.98 -13.28 10.62
CA PRO A 109 8.44 -11.92 10.68
C PRO A 109 9.43 -10.93 11.31
N ALA A 110 9.52 -9.72 10.75
CA ALA A 110 10.25 -8.63 11.39
C ALA A 110 9.32 -7.95 12.41
N THR A 111 9.62 -8.11 13.70
CA THR A 111 8.82 -7.58 14.81
C THR A 111 9.58 -6.58 15.68
N ALA A 112 10.78 -6.21 15.28
CA ALA A 112 11.60 -5.18 15.95
C ALA A 112 12.46 -4.44 14.92
N ALA A 113 12.74 -3.18 15.19
CA ALA A 113 13.75 -2.42 14.48
C ALA A 113 15.07 -2.49 15.27
N GLY A 114 16.14 -2.90 14.60
CA GLY A 114 17.46 -3.05 15.17
C GLY A 114 18.55 -2.80 14.13
N ASP A 115 19.74 -3.37 14.34
CA ASP A 115 20.88 -3.18 13.44
C ASP A 115 20.55 -3.60 12.00
N ALA A 116 19.85 -4.71 11.80
CA ALA A 116 19.43 -5.15 10.47
C ALA A 116 18.55 -4.10 9.75
N THR A 117 17.65 -3.43 10.47
CA THR A 117 16.81 -2.35 9.92
C THR A 117 17.67 -1.13 9.58
N ARG A 118 18.56 -0.74 10.49
CA ARG A 118 19.45 0.41 10.29
C ARG A 118 20.35 0.20 9.07
N GLU A 119 21.06 -0.92 9.00
CA GLU A 119 21.95 -1.26 7.89
C GLU A 119 21.20 -1.38 6.55
N ALA A 120 19.97 -1.90 6.59
CA ALA A 120 19.14 -2.00 5.39
C ALA A 120 18.69 -0.63 4.88
N LEU A 121 18.26 0.29 5.76
CA LEU A 121 17.91 1.67 5.40
C LEU A 121 19.12 2.49 4.93
N GLU A 122 20.31 2.27 5.51
CA GLU A 122 21.55 2.90 5.05
C GLU A 122 21.91 2.45 3.61
N ARG A 123 21.71 1.18 3.30
CA ARG A 123 22.01 0.60 1.98
C ARG A 123 20.91 0.90 0.96
N THR A 124 19.66 0.89 1.37
CA THR A 124 18.47 0.98 0.52
C THR A 124 17.47 1.93 1.18
N PRO A 125 17.67 3.25 1.04
CA PRO A 125 16.85 4.27 1.71
C PRO A 125 15.48 4.40 1.02
N VAL A 126 14.58 3.46 1.30
CA VAL A 126 13.21 3.43 0.76
C VAL A 126 12.38 4.62 1.25
N GLY A 127 11.35 5.00 0.48
CA GLY A 127 10.44 6.09 0.83
C GLY A 127 9.48 5.74 1.97
N GLY A 128 9.23 4.45 2.21
CA GLY A 128 8.33 4.05 3.28
C GLY A 128 8.31 2.56 3.58
N LEU A 129 7.62 2.23 4.65
CA LEU A 129 7.36 0.87 5.09
C LEU A 129 5.87 0.67 5.36
N VAL A 130 5.33 -0.47 4.93
CA VAL A 130 3.96 -0.90 5.24
C VAL A 130 4.02 -2.11 6.18
N TYR A 131 3.25 -2.04 7.27
CA TYR A 131 3.23 -3.04 8.34
C TYR A 131 1.96 -3.86 8.25
N PHE A 132 2.11 -5.17 8.32
CA PHE A 132 1.02 -6.14 8.33
C PHE A 132 0.89 -6.81 9.71
N ALA A 133 -0.17 -7.59 9.88
CA ALA A 133 -0.48 -8.25 11.14
C ALA A 133 0.70 -9.07 11.73
N GLN A 134 1.53 -9.70 10.88
CA GLN A 134 2.70 -10.45 11.34
C GLN A 134 3.79 -9.57 11.98
N ASN A 135 3.80 -8.27 11.70
CA ASN A 135 4.75 -7.31 12.26
C ASN A 135 4.27 -6.70 13.58
N ILE A 136 2.98 -6.90 13.94
CA ILE A 136 2.29 -6.25 15.05
C ILE A 136 1.97 -7.28 16.13
N VAL A 137 2.69 -7.22 17.25
CA VAL A 137 2.57 -8.19 18.37
C VAL A 137 1.89 -7.57 19.58
N SER A 138 2.22 -6.31 19.88
CA SER A 138 1.56 -5.53 20.94
C SER A 138 1.60 -4.03 20.59
N ALA A 139 0.80 -3.24 21.28
CA ALA A 139 0.78 -1.78 21.12
C ALA A 139 2.17 -1.17 21.37
N GLU A 140 2.82 -1.56 22.46
CA GLU A 140 4.14 -1.06 22.83
C GLU A 140 5.20 -1.46 21.82
N GLN A 141 5.16 -2.75 21.39
CA GLN A 141 6.13 -3.27 20.43
C GLN A 141 6.07 -2.51 19.10
N VAL A 142 4.88 -2.35 18.51
CA VAL A 142 4.77 -1.68 17.20
C VAL A 142 5.11 -0.19 17.29
N THR A 143 4.65 0.50 18.33
CA THR A 143 4.98 1.91 18.55
C THR A 143 6.49 2.12 18.68
N GLN A 144 7.17 1.28 19.48
CA GLN A 144 8.63 1.29 19.62
C GLN A 144 9.33 0.99 18.29
N MET A 145 8.82 0.00 17.53
CA MET A 145 9.38 -0.38 16.24
C MET A 145 9.28 0.77 15.23
N LEU A 146 8.13 1.45 15.14
CA LEU A 146 7.94 2.61 14.26
C LEU A 146 8.89 3.76 14.61
N GLN A 147 8.98 4.13 15.89
CA GLN A 147 9.87 5.21 16.36
C GLN A 147 11.33 4.90 16.06
N THR A 148 11.76 3.66 16.32
CA THR A 148 13.15 3.24 16.09
C THR A 148 13.43 3.20 14.58
N THR A 149 12.52 2.67 13.77
CA THR A 149 12.66 2.66 12.31
C THR A 149 12.81 4.07 11.76
N GLN A 150 11.93 4.99 12.18
CA GLN A 150 12.00 6.39 11.75
C GLN A 150 13.33 7.06 12.12
N SER A 151 13.88 6.72 13.29
CA SER A 151 15.15 7.28 13.76
C SER A 151 16.38 6.86 12.93
N TYR A 152 16.27 5.78 12.19
CA TYR A 152 17.34 5.27 11.32
C TYR A 152 17.34 5.86 9.92
N SER A 153 16.25 6.53 9.52
CA SER A 153 16.14 7.13 8.20
C SER A 153 16.59 8.59 8.20
N LYS A 154 17.31 9.00 7.15
CA LYS A 154 17.71 10.40 6.94
C LYS A 154 16.51 11.29 6.56
N LEU A 155 15.56 10.73 5.82
CA LEU A 155 14.32 11.41 5.42
C LEU A 155 13.14 10.83 6.19
N PRO A 156 12.08 11.62 6.42
CA PRO A 156 10.86 11.09 7.01
C PRO A 156 10.28 9.96 6.16
N LEU A 157 10.07 8.78 6.78
CA LEU A 157 9.47 7.63 6.11
C LEU A 157 7.95 7.74 6.10
N LEU A 158 7.36 7.27 5.01
CA LEU A 158 5.95 6.89 4.99
C LEU A 158 5.80 5.57 5.76
N LEU A 159 5.17 5.63 6.94
CA LEU A 159 4.91 4.47 7.80
C LEU A 159 3.43 4.12 7.67
N GLY A 160 3.14 3.06 6.93
CA GLY A 160 1.80 2.69 6.50
C GLY A 160 1.26 1.44 7.17
N VAL A 161 -0.06 1.38 7.24
CA VAL A 161 -0.85 0.22 7.70
C VAL A 161 -2.14 0.14 6.91
N ASP A 162 -2.76 -1.05 6.83
CA ASP A 162 -4.13 -1.23 6.33
C ASP A 162 -5.07 -1.30 7.54
N GLU A 163 -5.73 -0.24 7.92
CA GLU A 163 -6.68 -0.21 9.03
C GLU A 163 -8.05 0.25 8.52
N GLU A 164 -8.78 -0.66 7.86
CA GLU A 164 -10.07 -0.38 7.24
C GLU A 164 -11.26 -0.64 8.17
N GLY A 165 -11.04 -1.36 9.26
CA GLY A 165 -12.11 -1.98 10.03
C GLY A 165 -12.59 -3.30 9.45
N GLY A 166 -13.56 -3.95 10.12
CA GLY A 166 -14.06 -5.25 9.71
C GLY A 166 -12.97 -6.32 9.64
N ARG A 167 -12.78 -6.89 8.45
CA ARG A 167 -11.79 -7.97 8.22
C ARG A 167 -10.36 -7.46 8.05
N VAL A 168 -10.20 -6.21 7.64
CA VAL A 168 -8.91 -5.57 7.41
C VAL A 168 -8.66 -4.59 8.55
N SER A 169 -8.24 -5.13 9.68
CA SER A 169 -7.89 -4.39 10.89
C SER A 169 -6.64 -5.04 11.48
N ARG A 170 -5.58 -4.28 11.62
CA ARG A 170 -4.26 -4.73 12.11
C ARG A 170 -4.01 -4.26 13.54
N LEU A 171 -4.61 -3.14 13.92
CA LEU A 171 -4.32 -2.42 15.15
C LEU A 171 -5.36 -2.66 16.25
N SER A 172 -6.60 -2.99 15.91
CA SER A 172 -7.66 -3.22 16.89
C SER A 172 -7.38 -4.43 17.80
N GLY A 173 -6.75 -5.47 17.26
CA GLY A 173 -6.38 -6.67 18.02
C GLY A 173 -5.36 -6.42 19.13
N VAL A 174 -4.59 -5.33 19.05
CA VAL A 174 -3.62 -4.89 20.06
C VAL A 174 -4.08 -3.64 20.82
N GLY A 175 -5.33 -3.20 20.61
CA GLY A 175 -5.96 -2.10 21.35
C GLY A 175 -5.49 -0.70 20.96
N LEU A 176 -4.88 -0.52 19.79
CA LEU A 176 -4.46 0.78 19.26
C LEU A 176 -5.57 1.50 18.51
N THR A 177 -6.52 0.76 17.94
CA THR A 177 -7.72 1.30 17.31
C THR A 177 -8.97 0.63 17.87
N ASP A 178 -10.13 1.26 17.67
CA ASP A 178 -11.41 0.63 17.97
C ASP A 178 -11.67 -0.52 16.99
N VAL A 179 -12.51 -1.46 17.42
CA VAL A 179 -13.10 -2.44 16.49
C VAL A 179 -14.20 -1.74 15.71
N LEU A 180 -13.99 -1.58 14.41
CA LEU A 180 -14.94 -0.95 13.50
C LEU A 180 -15.65 -2.00 12.64
N ASP A 181 -16.87 -1.67 12.21
CA ASP A 181 -17.58 -2.42 11.19
C ASP A 181 -16.88 -2.30 9.83
N PRO A 182 -17.14 -3.23 8.88
CA PRO A 182 -16.69 -3.08 7.50
C PRO A 182 -17.17 -1.77 6.87
N MET A 183 -16.35 -1.14 6.04
CA MET A 183 -16.69 0.12 5.35
C MET A 183 -18.01 0.06 4.56
N ALA A 184 -18.35 -1.11 4.01
CA ALA A 184 -19.63 -1.35 3.34
C ALA A 184 -20.85 -1.09 4.25
N THR A 185 -20.74 -1.32 5.57
CA THR A 185 -21.82 -1.03 6.55
C THR A 185 -22.07 0.47 6.64
N TYR A 186 -21.02 1.26 6.71
CA TYR A 186 -21.11 2.74 6.75
C TYR A 186 -21.65 3.28 5.42
N GLY A 187 -21.18 2.75 4.28
CA GLY A 187 -21.68 3.11 2.96
C GLY A 187 -23.18 2.81 2.79
N ALA A 188 -23.64 1.66 3.26
CA ALA A 188 -25.05 1.27 3.20
C ALA A 188 -25.95 2.14 4.10
N ALA A 189 -25.44 2.64 5.20
CA ALA A 189 -26.17 3.53 6.10
C ALA A 189 -26.41 4.92 5.48
N GLY A 190 -25.55 5.38 4.57
CA GLY A 190 -25.67 6.66 3.88
C GLY A 190 -25.51 7.90 4.79
N ASP A 191 -25.04 7.72 6.03
CA ASP A 191 -24.81 8.80 6.98
C ASP A 191 -23.39 9.34 6.84
N THR A 192 -23.24 10.41 6.06
CA THR A 192 -21.94 11.05 5.80
C THR A 192 -21.31 11.65 7.05
N ALA A 193 -22.13 12.15 8.01
CA ALA A 193 -21.62 12.70 9.26
C ALA A 193 -21.02 11.61 10.16
N ALA A 194 -21.67 10.43 10.22
CA ALA A 194 -21.13 9.27 10.93
C ALA A 194 -19.84 8.77 10.30
N VAL A 195 -19.74 8.74 8.97
CA VAL A 195 -18.52 8.36 8.23
C VAL A 195 -17.37 9.34 8.53
N GLU A 196 -17.65 10.64 8.50
CA GLU A 196 -16.65 11.68 8.84
C GLU A 196 -16.14 11.54 10.29
N ALA A 197 -17.06 11.36 11.23
CA ALA A 197 -16.70 11.18 12.64
C ALA A 197 -15.85 9.92 12.86
N MET A 198 -16.23 8.82 12.21
CA MET A 198 -15.48 7.56 12.24
C MET A 198 -14.07 7.75 11.65
N GLY A 199 -13.96 8.35 10.47
CA GLY A 199 -12.67 8.58 9.80
C GLY A 199 -11.75 9.49 10.63
N LYS A 200 -12.26 10.55 11.23
CA LYS A 200 -11.48 11.40 12.16
C LYS A 200 -10.96 10.62 13.36
N LYS A 201 -11.81 9.77 13.94
CA LYS A 201 -11.43 8.96 15.09
C LYS A 201 -10.36 7.94 14.72
N LEU A 202 -10.59 7.16 13.65
CA LEU A 202 -9.66 6.15 13.18
C LEU A 202 -8.31 6.75 12.80
N GLY A 203 -8.30 7.79 11.98
CA GLY A 203 -7.07 8.49 11.59
C GLY A 203 -6.31 9.07 12.79
N GLY A 204 -7.03 9.58 13.81
CA GLY A 204 -6.43 10.02 15.06
C GLY A 204 -5.76 8.87 15.83
N GLN A 205 -6.38 7.69 15.89
CA GLN A 205 -5.84 6.50 16.55
C GLN A 205 -4.63 5.93 15.79
N VAL A 206 -4.71 5.80 14.47
CA VAL A 206 -3.61 5.36 13.60
C VAL A 206 -2.41 6.29 13.74
N LYS A 207 -2.64 7.61 13.71
CA LYS A 207 -1.59 8.60 13.95
C LYS A 207 -1.00 8.50 15.36
N GLY A 208 -1.85 8.30 16.37
CA GLY A 208 -1.44 8.12 17.77
C GLY A 208 -0.57 6.89 17.98
N ALA A 209 -0.75 5.84 17.18
CA ALA A 209 0.09 4.65 17.16
C ALA A 209 1.48 4.88 16.54
N GLY A 210 1.67 5.96 15.78
CA GLY A 210 2.92 6.33 15.13
C GLY A 210 2.95 6.13 13.61
N PHE A 211 1.85 5.69 13.01
CA PHE A 211 1.70 5.63 11.56
C PHE A 211 1.35 7.01 10.98
N ASN A 212 1.73 7.27 9.74
CA ASN A 212 1.42 8.51 9.02
C ASN A 212 0.71 8.26 7.68
N VAL A 213 0.50 7.00 7.31
CA VAL A 213 -0.29 6.57 6.15
C VAL A 213 -1.24 5.46 6.58
N ASP A 214 -2.50 5.55 6.16
CA ASP A 214 -3.47 4.47 6.24
C ASP A 214 -3.94 4.14 4.82
N PHE A 215 -3.77 2.89 4.39
CA PHE A 215 -4.21 2.43 3.07
C PHE A 215 -5.69 2.02 3.12
N ALA A 216 -6.52 2.92 3.60
CA ALA A 216 -7.96 2.77 3.75
C ALA A 216 -8.70 4.02 3.25
N PRO A 217 -9.99 3.89 2.88
CA PRO A 217 -10.78 2.67 2.69
C PRO A 217 -10.60 2.05 1.31
N VAL A 218 -10.98 0.74 1.19
CA VAL A 218 -11.09 0.03 -0.09
C VAL A 218 -12.53 -0.41 -0.32
#